data_cbd7be1f0a3d7ef90a1a227e785569a2
#
_entry.id   cbd7be1f0a3d7ef90a1a227e785569a2
#
_cell.length_a   1.000
_cell.length_b   1.000
_cell.length_c   1.000
_cell.angle_alpha   90.00
_cell.angle_beta   90.00
_cell.angle_gamma   90.00
#
_symmetry.space_group_name_H-M   'P 1'
#
loop_
_entity.id
_entity.type
_entity.pdbx_description
1 polymer ?
#
loop_
_entity_poly.entity_id
_entity_poly.type
_entity_poly.pdbx_seq_one_letter_code
_entity_poly.pdbx_strand_id
1 'polypeptide(L)'
;MNALLFSLIFTTFAINQEAIAQSTLLEEVKRNPDEAKSICQSFSELNKKNISASSQQSIQEISNQKKISKGDAEILSMYVRGLYCPQTF
;
A
#
# COMPACT_ATOMS: atom_id res chain seq x y z
N MET A 1 -30.40 -23.22 24.30
CA MET A 1 -29.46 -24.11 23.66
C MET A 1 -28.97 -23.62 22.33
N ASN A 2 -29.87 -23.16 21.51
CA ASN A 2 -29.50 -22.71 20.19
C ASN A 2 -28.75 -21.39 20.19
N ALA A 3 -28.84 -20.63 21.27
CA ALA A 3 -28.17 -19.34 21.35
C ALA A 3 -26.65 -19.46 21.41
N LEU A 4 -26.15 -20.60 21.82
CA LEU A 4 -24.71 -20.81 21.91
C LEU A 4 -24.04 -20.90 20.55
N LEU A 5 -24.79 -21.29 19.54
CA LEU A 5 -24.23 -21.43 18.20
C LEU A 5 -24.01 -20.09 17.53
N PHE A 6 -24.75 -19.08 17.93
CA PHE A 6 -24.65 -17.79 17.29
C PHE A 6 -23.41 -17.00 17.71
N SER A 7 -22.95 -17.22 18.92
CA SER A 7 -21.80 -16.47 19.39
C SER A 7 -20.51 -16.88 18.69
N LEU A 8 -20.48 -18.08 18.12
CA LEU A 8 -19.31 -18.56 17.40
C LEU A 8 -19.15 -17.93 16.04
N ILE A 9 -20.26 -17.50 15.45
CA ILE A 9 -20.25 -16.94 14.11
C ILE A 9 -19.61 -15.55 14.09
N PHE A 10 -19.80 -14.78 15.13
CA PHE A 10 -19.32 -13.42 15.17
C PHE A 10 -17.82 -13.29 15.31
N THR A 11 -17.17 -14.31 15.87
CA THR A 11 -15.74 -14.25 16.08
C THR A 11 -14.94 -14.33 14.79
N THR A 12 -15.55 -14.83 13.72
CA THR A 12 -14.85 -14.98 12.45
C THR A 12 -14.72 -13.69 11.67
N PHE A 13 -15.46 -12.66 12.00
CA PHE A 13 -15.42 -11.42 11.27
C PHE A 13 -14.38 -10.43 11.77
N ALA A 14 -13.76 -10.71 12.89
CA ALA A 14 -12.77 -9.80 13.46
C ALA A 14 -11.46 -9.79 12.70
N ILE A 15 -11.32 -10.61 11.67
CA ILE A 15 -10.03 -10.87 11.02
C ILE A 15 -9.87 -10.14 9.68
N ASN A 16 -10.80 -9.29 9.32
CA ASN A 16 -10.83 -8.73 7.97
C ASN A 16 -9.97 -7.51 7.77
N GLN A 17 -9.20 -7.12 8.77
CA GLN A 17 -8.35 -5.94 8.72
C GLN A 17 -6.90 -6.31 8.44
N GLU A 18 -6.69 -7.37 7.73
CA GLU A 18 -5.36 -7.89 7.48
C GLU A 18 -4.59 -7.03 6.48
N ALA A 19 -3.29 -6.93 6.70
CA ALA A 19 -2.41 -6.34 5.72
C ALA A 19 -2.36 -7.22 4.48
N ILE A 20 -2.22 -6.59 3.32
CA ILE A 20 -2.06 -7.31 2.06
C ILE A 20 -0.70 -8.00 2.06
N ALA A 21 -0.64 -9.24 1.60
CA ALA A 21 0.62 -9.96 1.52
C ALA A 21 1.60 -9.26 0.58
N GLN A 22 2.89 -9.25 0.94
CA GLN A 22 3.91 -8.58 0.16
C GLN A 22 3.97 -9.09 -1.28
N SER A 23 3.83 -10.40 -1.47
CA SER A 23 3.83 -10.99 -2.81
C SER A 23 2.68 -10.46 -3.66
N THR A 24 1.53 -10.21 -3.06
CA THR A 24 0.38 -9.65 -3.76
C THR A 24 0.64 -8.21 -4.18
N LEU A 25 1.26 -7.43 -3.31
CA LEU A 25 1.63 -6.06 -3.64
C LEU A 25 2.61 -6.01 -4.80
N LEU A 26 3.62 -6.87 -4.77
CA LEU A 26 4.60 -6.93 -5.84
C LEU A 26 3.95 -7.32 -7.17
N GLU A 27 3.08 -8.31 -7.17
CA GLU A 27 2.36 -8.71 -8.37
C GLU A 27 1.50 -7.59 -8.92
N GLU A 28 0.84 -6.85 -8.04
CA GLU A 28 0.02 -5.73 -8.44
C GLU A 28 0.84 -4.64 -9.12
N VAL A 29 2.00 -4.32 -8.56
CA VAL A 29 2.90 -3.33 -9.16
C VAL A 29 3.34 -3.78 -10.54
N LYS A 30 3.70 -5.05 -10.70
CA LYS A 30 4.13 -5.58 -11.99
C LYS A 30 3.02 -5.56 -13.03
N ARG A 31 1.77 -5.76 -12.61
CA ARG A 31 0.64 -5.80 -13.54
C ARG A 31 0.13 -4.44 -13.96
N ASN A 32 0.50 -3.41 -13.23
CA ASN A 32 0.00 -2.06 -13.47
C ASN A 32 1.14 -1.07 -13.68
N PRO A 33 1.91 -1.20 -14.77
CA PRO A 33 3.07 -0.32 -14.98
C PRO A 33 2.71 1.15 -15.12
N ASP A 34 1.56 1.45 -15.72
CA ASP A 34 1.13 2.84 -15.88
C ASP A 34 0.84 3.50 -14.54
N GLU A 35 0.22 2.75 -13.64
CA GLU A 35 -0.02 3.25 -12.28
C GLU A 35 1.29 3.46 -11.54
N ALA A 36 2.21 2.52 -11.67
CA ALA A 36 3.52 2.65 -11.04
C ALA A 36 4.27 3.87 -11.56
N LYS A 37 4.20 4.14 -12.85
CA LYS A 37 4.82 5.33 -13.44
C LYS A 37 4.17 6.61 -12.93
N SER A 38 2.86 6.59 -12.74
CA SER A 38 2.15 7.73 -12.16
C SER A 38 2.61 7.99 -10.73
N ILE A 39 2.78 6.95 -9.95
CA ILE A 39 3.29 7.07 -8.59
C ILE A 39 4.72 7.62 -8.61
N CYS A 40 5.55 7.13 -9.51
CA CYS A 40 6.91 7.63 -9.69
C CYS A 40 6.93 9.13 -10.01
N GLN A 41 6.01 9.57 -10.86
CA GLN A 41 5.90 10.98 -11.19
C GLN A 41 5.56 11.81 -9.95
N SER A 42 4.66 11.30 -9.12
CA SER A 42 4.34 11.96 -7.85
C SER A 42 5.55 12.06 -6.94
N PHE A 43 6.35 11.01 -6.88
CA PHE A 43 7.59 11.04 -6.09
C PHE A 43 8.56 12.09 -6.60
N SER A 44 8.70 12.19 -7.92
CA SER A 44 9.56 13.22 -8.52
C SER A 44 9.10 14.62 -8.17
N GLU A 45 7.81 14.85 -8.21
CA GLU A 45 7.25 16.15 -7.86
C GLU A 45 7.51 16.50 -6.39
N LEU A 46 7.36 15.51 -5.51
CA LEU A 46 7.67 15.70 -4.10
C LEU A 46 9.16 16.01 -3.89
N ASN A 47 10.02 15.29 -4.60
CA ASN A 47 11.47 15.51 -4.49
C ASN A 47 11.86 16.92 -4.92
N LYS A 48 11.19 17.48 -5.91
CA LYS A 48 11.42 18.86 -6.34
C LYS A 48 11.11 19.85 -5.23
N LYS A 49 10.25 19.48 -4.31
CA LYS A 49 9.88 20.30 -3.15
C LYS A 49 10.67 19.92 -1.92
N ASN A 50 11.73 19.12 -2.07
CA ASN A 50 12.54 18.62 -0.98
C ASN A 50 11.77 17.70 -0.02
N ILE A 51 10.76 17.02 -0.53
CA ILE A 51 9.99 16.04 0.24
C ILE A 51 10.38 14.65 -0.23
N SER A 52 10.79 13.80 0.70
CA SER A 52 11.20 12.44 0.38
C SER A 52 9.99 11.58 -0.01
N ALA A 53 10.18 10.69 -0.98
CA ALA A 53 9.19 9.69 -1.34
C ALA A 53 8.88 8.74 -0.17
N SER A 54 9.78 8.61 0.78
CA SER A 54 9.58 7.78 1.97
C SER A 54 9.02 8.57 3.16
N SER A 55 8.68 9.84 2.97
CA SER A 55 8.13 10.67 4.04
C SER A 55 6.73 10.17 4.46
N GLN A 56 6.34 10.55 5.67
CA GLN A 56 4.99 10.23 6.15
C GLN A 56 3.92 10.79 5.24
N GLN A 57 4.14 11.97 4.69
CA GLN A 57 3.20 12.60 3.78
C GLN A 57 3.01 11.74 2.52
N SER A 58 4.11 11.32 1.91
CA SER A 58 4.07 10.50 0.71
C SER A 58 3.38 9.16 0.96
N ILE A 59 3.74 8.49 2.04
CA ILE A 59 3.16 7.20 2.39
C ILE A 59 1.66 7.34 2.69
N GLN A 60 1.28 8.40 3.37
CA GLN A 60 -0.13 8.65 3.67
C GLN A 60 -0.94 8.85 2.40
N GLU A 61 -0.40 9.55 1.41
CA GLU A 61 -1.09 9.75 0.14
C GLU A 61 -1.32 8.42 -0.58
N ILE A 62 -0.32 7.55 -0.62
CA ILE A 62 -0.47 6.23 -1.24
C ILE A 62 -1.51 5.40 -0.48
N SER A 63 -1.43 5.41 0.83
CA SER A 63 -2.38 4.70 1.69
C SER A 63 -3.82 5.13 1.37
N ASN A 64 -4.04 6.42 1.24
CA ASN A 64 -5.36 6.95 0.96
C ASN A 64 -5.83 6.62 -0.45
N GLN A 65 -4.96 6.78 -1.44
CA GLN A 65 -5.31 6.52 -2.84
C GLN A 65 -5.62 5.05 -3.09
N LYS A 66 -4.84 4.18 -2.50
CA LYS A 66 -4.98 2.75 -2.73
C LYS A 66 -5.89 2.08 -1.72
N LYS A 67 -6.29 2.79 -0.67
CA LYS A 67 -7.12 2.26 0.42
C LYS A 67 -6.45 1.06 1.08
N ILE A 68 -5.18 1.20 1.38
CA ILE A 68 -4.38 0.19 2.05
C ILE A 68 -3.77 0.77 3.32
N SER A 69 -3.22 -0.09 4.17
CA SER A 69 -2.57 0.37 5.39
C SER A 69 -1.30 1.15 5.08
N LYS A 70 -0.83 1.94 6.03
CA LYS A 70 0.43 2.66 5.87
C LYS A 70 1.60 1.71 5.67
N GLY A 71 1.60 0.58 6.37
CA GLY A 71 2.63 -0.42 6.21
C GLY A 71 2.66 -0.98 4.79
N ASP A 72 1.49 -1.31 4.26
CA ASP A 72 1.39 -1.79 2.89
C ASP A 72 1.79 -0.71 1.89
N ALA A 73 1.41 0.54 2.15
CA ALA A 73 1.77 1.67 1.30
C ALA A 73 3.29 1.86 1.26
N GLU A 74 3.94 1.69 2.39
CA GLU A 74 5.39 1.78 2.47
C GLU A 74 6.05 0.68 1.63
N ILE A 75 5.57 -0.54 1.73
CA ILE A 75 6.09 -1.65 0.95
C ILE A 75 5.82 -1.43 -0.54
N LEU A 76 4.62 -1.02 -0.88
CA LEU A 76 4.27 -0.72 -2.27
C LEU A 76 5.20 0.36 -2.84
N SER A 77 5.44 1.41 -2.07
CA SER A 77 6.36 2.47 -2.46
C SER A 77 7.75 1.94 -2.80
N MET A 78 8.26 1.03 -1.98
CA MET A 78 9.57 0.44 -2.21
C MET A 78 9.60 -0.37 -3.51
N TYR A 79 8.57 -1.14 -3.80
CA TYR A 79 8.50 -1.90 -5.04
C TYR A 79 8.44 -0.99 -6.26
N VAL A 80 7.59 0.03 -6.20
CA VAL A 80 7.46 0.99 -7.31
C VAL A 80 8.80 1.67 -7.58
N ARG A 81 9.44 2.15 -6.54
CA ARG A 81 10.71 2.87 -6.67
C ARG A 81 11.82 1.96 -7.18
N GLY A 82 11.90 0.75 -6.64
CA GLY A 82 12.93 -0.19 -7.07
C GLY A 82 12.79 -0.66 -8.50
N LEU A 83 11.56 -0.86 -8.96
CA LEU A 83 11.29 -1.39 -10.29
C LEU A 83 11.23 -0.30 -11.37
N TYR A 84 10.73 0.88 -11.05
CA TYR A 84 10.40 1.87 -12.07
C TYR A 84 11.10 3.21 -11.90
N CYS A 85 11.49 3.58 -10.71
CA CYS A 85 12.11 4.89 -10.48
C CYS A 85 13.11 4.86 -9.33
N PRO A 86 14.21 4.09 -9.48
CA PRO A 86 15.20 3.97 -8.42
C PRO A 86 15.86 5.29 -8.05
N GLN A 87 15.83 6.27 -8.95
CA GLN A 87 16.39 7.59 -8.68
C GLN A 87 15.62 8.37 -7.61
N THR A 88 14.46 7.88 -7.20
CA THR A 88 13.66 8.55 -6.17
C THR A 88 14.01 8.11 -4.75
N PHE A 89 14.91 7.18 -4.60
CA PHE A 89 15.38 6.76 -3.28
C PHE A 89 16.22 7.81 -2.59
#